data_d315fed3568023f09dbcf68f81b8705a
#
_entry.id   d315fed3568023f09dbcf68f81b8705a
#
_cell.length_a   1.000
_cell.length_b   1.000
_cell.length_c   1.000
_cell.angle_alpha   90.00
_cell.angle_beta   90.00
_cell.angle_gamma   90.00
#
_symmetry.space_group_name_H-M   'P 1'
#
loop_
_entity.id
_entity.type
_entity.pdbx_description
1 polymer ?
#
loop_
_entity_poly.entity_id
_entity_poly.type
_entity_poly.pdbx_seq_one_letter_code
_entity_poly.pdbx_strand_id
1 'polypeptide(L)'
;MTTTAAEKDYDRVMEQAARQSESMTGAVKAAGFAAEDLKTTRFNVSTNYESIRDKDGNYQQVFAGYQCSQGFRLAFPLDMKRLGQVLSAIAGSGAQPELHIAFTVKDPAAISAALLQSAAANARQKAEVLCATAGTRLGQLLSIDYSWNDINVTSRTRMETADCMPKLVASCFNAEMTPEDIETSDFATFIWEME
;
A
#
# COMPACT_ATOMS: atom_id res chain seq x y z
N MET A 1 -0.81 -1.23 8.23
CA MET A 1 -0.55 -1.50 9.66
C MET A 1 -0.85 -2.97 9.93
N THR A 2 0.02 -3.66 10.64
CA THR A 2 -0.19 -5.09 10.94
C THR A 2 0.05 -5.31 12.44
N THR A 3 -0.88 -5.98 13.13
CA THR A 3 -0.70 -6.46 14.49
C THR A 3 -0.51 -7.97 14.48
N THR A 4 0.31 -8.47 15.39
CA THR A 4 0.55 -9.90 15.54
C THR A 4 0.37 -10.26 17.01
N ALA A 5 -0.46 -11.28 17.28
CA ALA A 5 -0.61 -11.90 18.58
C ALA A 5 -0.10 -13.33 18.50
N ALA A 6 0.63 -13.79 19.49
CA ALA A 6 1.16 -15.16 19.54
C ALA A 6 1.02 -15.72 20.97
N GLU A 7 0.35 -16.85 21.09
CA GLU A 7 0.09 -17.54 22.36
C GLU A 7 0.06 -19.06 22.17
N LYS A 8 0.31 -19.80 23.23
CA LYS A 8 0.22 -21.27 23.20
C LYS A 8 -1.20 -21.79 23.09
N ASP A 9 -2.15 -21.02 23.55
CA ASP A 9 -3.57 -21.37 23.61
C ASP A 9 -4.34 -20.59 22.55
N TYR A 10 -5.25 -21.27 21.85
CA TYR A 10 -6.03 -20.66 20.78
C TYR A 10 -6.94 -19.54 21.28
N ASP A 11 -7.63 -19.75 22.39
CA ASP A 11 -8.57 -18.75 22.93
C ASP A 11 -7.83 -17.49 23.37
N ARG A 12 -6.64 -17.67 23.97
CA ARG A 12 -5.81 -16.53 24.39
C ARG A 12 -5.28 -15.71 23.22
N VAL A 13 -4.85 -16.37 22.12
CA VAL A 13 -4.40 -15.61 20.96
C VAL A 13 -5.56 -14.80 20.35
N MET A 14 -6.78 -15.35 20.36
CA MET A 14 -7.97 -14.66 19.88
C MET A 14 -8.36 -13.47 20.76
N GLU A 15 -8.30 -13.64 22.10
CA GLU A 15 -8.53 -12.53 23.04
C GLU A 15 -7.48 -11.42 22.88
N GLN A 16 -6.21 -11.76 22.71
CA GLN A 16 -5.15 -10.78 22.50
C GLN A 16 -5.35 -10.03 21.20
N ALA A 17 -5.68 -10.73 20.11
CA ALA A 17 -5.97 -10.13 18.82
C ALA A 17 -7.18 -9.19 18.88
N ALA A 18 -8.23 -9.55 19.60
CA ALA A 18 -9.41 -8.69 19.83
C ALA A 18 -9.02 -7.42 20.59
N ARG A 19 -8.25 -7.52 21.68
CA ARG A 19 -7.76 -6.36 22.44
C ARG A 19 -6.89 -5.43 21.59
N GLN A 20 -6.01 -5.99 20.75
CA GLN A 20 -5.21 -5.19 19.82
C GLN A 20 -6.10 -4.44 18.81
N SER A 21 -7.12 -5.09 18.26
CA SER A 21 -8.09 -4.47 17.34
C SER A 21 -8.89 -3.34 17.99
N GLU A 22 -9.35 -3.55 19.24
CA GLU A 22 -10.04 -2.52 20.02
C GLU A 22 -9.12 -1.32 20.31
N SER A 23 -7.87 -1.58 20.71
CA SER A 23 -6.86 -0.54 20.95
C SER A 23 -6.56 0.26 19.70
N MET A 24 -6.44 -0.38 18.53
CA MET A 24 -6.27 0.28 17.23
C MET A 24 -7.46 1.16 16.87
N THR A 25 -8.68 0.63 17.04
CA THR A 25 -9.92 1.38 16.80
C THR A 25 -10.05 2.57 17.74
N GLY A 26 -9.70 2.40 19.02
CA GLY A 26 -9.67 3.47 20.01
C GLY A 26 -8.67 4.58 19.65
N ALA A 27 -7.46 4.21 19.21
CA ALA A 27 -6.42 5.16 18.78
C ALA A 27 -6.87 5.98 17.55
N VAL A 28 -7.50 5.32 16.58
CA VAL A 28 -8.01 5.99 15.37
C VAL A 28 -9.15 6.96 15.70
N LYS A 29 -10.05 6.58 16.61
CA LYS A 29 -11.11 7.48 17.13
C LYS A 29 -10.52 8.66 17.87
N ALA A 30 -9.51 8.45 18.71
CA ALA A 30 -8.82 9.54 19.43
C ALA A 30 -8.12 10.52 18.47
N ALA A 31 -7.68 10.06 17.30
CA ALA A 31 -7.13 10.89 16.23
C ALA A 31 -8.22 11.58 15.37
N GLY A 32 -9.51 11.47 15.72
CA GLY A 32 -10.62 12.18 15.09
C GLY A 32 -11.18 11.51 13.83
N PHE A 33 -10.99 10.19 13.66
CA PHE A 33 -11.60 9.40 12.60
C PHE A 33 -12.80 8.61 13.11
N ALA A 34 -13.68 8.22 12.21
CA ALA A 34 -14.73 7.25 12.52
C ALA A 34 -14.15 5.83 12.60
N ALA A 35 -14.81 4.93 13.34
CA ALA A 35 -14.37 3.54 13.42
C ALA A 35 -14.36 2.85 12.07
N GLU A 36 -15.29 3.22 11.20
CA GLU A 36 -15.46 2.68 9.86
C GLU A 36 -14.33 3.08 8.89
N ASP A 37 -13.56 4.13 9.21
CA ASP A 37 -12.39 4.55 8.42
C ASP A 37 -11.23 3.56 8.56
N LEU A 38 -11.15 2.85 9.69
CA LEU A 38 -10.20 1.78 9.89
C LEU A 38 -10.72 0.49 9.28
N LYS A 39 -10.19 0.10 8.12
CA LYS A 39 -10.59 -1.12 7.43
C LYS A 39 -9.68 -2.29 7.81
N THR A 40 -10.27 -3.42 8.17
CA THR A 40 -9.53 -4.68 8.29
C THR A 40 -9.27 -5.23 6.89
N THR A 41 -8.02 -5.43 6.54
CA THR A 41 -7.59 -5.91 5.22
C THR A 41 -7.16 -7.37 5.23
N ARG A 42 -6.77 -7.87 6.40
CA ARG A 42 -6.33 -9.24 6.60
C ARG A 42 -6.69 -9.71 8.01
N PHE A 43 -7.12 -10.95 8.10
CA PHE A 43 -7.26 -11.68 9.35
C PHE A 43 -6.81 -13.11 9.09
N ASN A 44 -5.76 -13.55 9.78
CA ASN A 44 -5.23 -14.89 9.61
C ASN A 44 -4.80 -15.47 10.94
N VAL A 45 -5.21 -16.69 11.21
CA VAL A 45 -4.75 -17.48 12.37
C VAL A 45 -4.05 -18.71 11.85
N SER A 46 -2.85 -18.95 12.34
CA SER A 46 -2.02 -20.09 11.96
C SER A 46 -1.37 -20.72 13.18
N THR A 47 -0.98 -21.98 13.02
CA THR A 47 -0.13 -22.66 14.00
C THR A 47 1.32 -22.22 13.82
N ASN A 48 2.00 -21.96 14.93
CA ASN A 48 3.42 -21.63 14.93
C ASN A 48 4.22 -22.86 15.38
N TYR A 49 5.32 -23.13 14.66
CA TYR A 49 6.24 -24.20 14.99
C TYR A 49 7.65 -23.62 15.12
N GLU A 50 8.34 -24.03 16.16
CA GLU A 50 9.74 -23.68 16.35
C GLU A 50 10.64 -24.85 15.94
N SER A 51 11.75 -24.53 15.27
CA SER A 51 12.76 -25.52 14.92
C SER A 51 13.77 -25.62 16.06
N ILE A 52 13.68 -26.69 16.83
CA ILE A 52 14.63 -26.95 17.93
C ILE A 52 15.62 -28.01 17.49
N ARG A 53 16.88 -27.88 17.94
CA ARG A 53 17.94 -28.84 17.71
C ARG A 53 17.93 -29.90 18.83
N ASP A 54 17.81 -31.15 18.46
CA ASP A 54 17.88 -32.24 19.41
C ASP A 54 19.33 -32.53 19.85
N LYS A 55 19.50 -33.46 20.79
CA LYS A 55 20.82 -33.84 21.35
C LYS A 55 21.76 -34.46 20.31
N ASP A 56 21.21 -35.00 19.22
CA ASP A 56 21.94 -35.65 18.13
C ASP A 56 22.27 -34.67 16.99
N GLY A 57 21.86 -33.39 17.14
CA GLY A 57 22.13 -32.32 16.19
C GLY A 57 21.10 -32.17 15.09
N ASN A 58 20.01 -32.93 15.09
CA ASN A 58 18.93 -32.85 14.10
C ASN A 58 17.92 -31.76 14.46
N TYR A 59 17.31 -31.14 13.45
CA TYR A 59 16.26 -30.14 13.64
C TYR A 59 14.88 -30.82 13.66
N GLN A 60 14.11 -30.53 14.71
CA GLN A 60 12.72 -30.97 14.84
C GLN A 60 11.80 -29.76 14.94
N GLN A 61 10.67 -29.84 14.22
CA GLN A 61 9.60 -28.85 14.32
C GLN A 61 8.71 -29.19 15.51
N VAL A 62 8.71 -28.30 16.51
CA VAL A 62 7.89 -28.45 17.70
C VAL A 62 6.80 -27.40 17.70
N PHE A 63 5.59 -27.82 18.00
CA PHE A 63 4.46 -26.90 18.14
C PHE A 63 4.74 -25.85 19.20
N ALA A 64 4.78 -24.58 18.80
CA ALA A 64 5.05 -23.43 19.67
C ALA A 64 3.79 -22.70 20.14
N GLY A 65 2.68 -22.89 19.43
CA GLY A 65 1.39 -22.26 19.72
C GLY A 65 0.65 -21.80 18.49
N TYR A 66 -0.16 -20.77 18.66
CA TYR A 66 -0.94 -20.11 17.60
C TYR A 66 -0.47 -18.69 17.40
N GLN A 67 -0.61 -18.21 16.19
CA GLN A 67 -0.31 -16.83 15.80
C GLN A 67 -1.50 -16.25 15.05
N CYS A 68 -1.97 -15.07 15.48
CA CYS A 68 -2.98 -14.29 14.77
C CYS A 68 -2.33 -13.04 14.19
N SER A 69 -2.48 -12.82 12.89
CA SER A 69 -2.04 -11.62 12.19
C SER A 69 -3.24 -10.88 11.66
N GLN A 70 -3.37 -9.59 12.01
CA GLN A 70 -4.42 -8.70 11.55
C GLN A 70 -3.83 -7.52 10.79
N GLY A 71 -4.30 -7.31 9.55
CA GLY A 71 -3.95 -6.15 8.74
C GLY A 71 -5.03 -5.08 8.84
N PHE A 72 -4.61 -3.82 9.01
CA PHE A 72 -5.49 -2.67 9.04
C PHE A 72 -5.05 -1.62 8.03
N ARG A 73 -6.02 -0.92 7.44
CA ARG A 73 -5.78 0.20 6.55
C ARG A 73 -6.61 1.40 6.98
N LEU A 74 -5.94 2.54 7.15
CA LEU A 74 -6.53 3.85 7.31
C LEU A 74 -6.08 4.71 6.14
N ALA A 75 -7.00 5.32 5.39
CA ALA A 75 -6.71 6.17 4.26
C ALA A 75 -7.36 7.55 4.47
N PHE A 76 -6.60 8.61 4.24
CA PHE A 76 -7.08 9.98 4.36
C PHE A 76 -6.29 10.92 3.42
N PRO A 77 -6.81 12.10 3.10
CA PRO A 77 -6.09 13.09 2.30
C PRO A 77 -4.76 13.47 2.93
N LEU A 78 -3.76 13.78 2.09
CA LEU A 78 -2.42 14.15 2.54
C LEU A 78 -2.48 15.34 3.51
N ASP A 79 -2.16 15.07 4.77
CA ASP A 79 -2.04 16.02 5.85
C ASP A 79 -1.02 15.49 6.85
N MET A 80 0.19 16.06 6.84
CA MET A 80 1.30 15.59 7.66
C MET A 80 1.04 15.79 9.16
N LYS A 81 0.32 16.85 9.53
CA LYS A 81 -0.06 17.11 10.92
C LYS A 81 -1.03 16.02 11.41
N ARG A 82 -2.01 15.68 10.59
CA ARG A 82 -2.97 14.62 10.89
C ARG A 82 -2.29 13.25 10.93
N LEU A 83 -1.35 12.99 10.03
CA LEU A 83 -0.52 11.77 10.06
C LEU A 83 0.24 11.67 11.39
N GLY A 84 0.91 12.72 11.84
CA GLY A 84 1.60 12.76 13.12
C GLY A 84 0.66 12.49 14.31
N GLN A 85 -0.56 13.03 14.31
CA GLN A 85 -1.57 12.75 15.34
C GLN A 85 -1.98 11.27 15.36
N VAL A 86 -2.23 10.67 14.19
CA VAL A 86 -2.57 9.26 14.06
C VAL A 86 -1.44 8.37 14.60
N LEU A 87 -0.21 8.65 14.20
CA LEU A 87 0.96 7.87 14.64
C LEU A 87 1.19 7.99 16.14
N SER A 88 1.03 9.18 16.71
CA SER A 88 1.08 9.40 18.16
C SER A 88 0.01 8.61 18.91
N ALA A 89 -1.22 8.63 18.42
CA ALA A 89 -2.34 7.90 19.03
C ALA A 89 -2.11 6.39 18.98
N ILE A 90 -1.63 5.87 17.85
CA ILE A 90 -1.29 4.44 17.69
C ILE A 90 -0.13 4.04 18.60
N ALA A 91 0.92 4.86 18.70
CA ALA A 91 2.04 4.62 19.60
C ALA A 91 1.62 4.56 21.07
N GLY A 92 0.61 5.36 21.45
CA GLY A 92 0.04 5.39 22.80
C GLY A 92 -0.96 4.25 23.08
N SER A 93 -1.43 3.54 22.06
CA SER A 93 -2.50 2.54 22.20
C SER A 93 -2.06 1.21 22.84
N GLY A 94 -0.75 0.92 22.87
CA GLY A 94 -0.21 -0.35 23.34
C GLY A 94 -0.36 -1.53 22.36
N ALA A 95 -1.01 -1.32 21.20
CA ALA A 95 -1.19 -2.38 20.20
C ALA A 95 0.09 -2.74 19.42
N GLN A 96 1.08 -1.84 19.40
CA GLN A 96 2.41 -2.00 18.77
C GLN A 96 2.36 -2.59 17.35
N PRO A 97 1.59 -2.01 16.42
CA PRO A 97 1.53 -2.52 15.06
C PRO A 97 2.83 -2.22 14.29
N GLU A 98 3.17 -3.07 13.36
CA GLU A 98 4.07 -2.70 12.27
C GLU A 98 3.37 -1.65 11.38
N LEU A 99 4.06 -0.55 11.12
CA LEU A 99 3.51 0.55 10.33
C LEU A 99 4.13 0.55 8.94
N HIS A 100 3.27 0.65 7.94
CA HIS A 100 3.64 0.91 6.56
C HIS A 100 2.83 2.09 6.06
N ILE A 101 3.51 3.15 5.61
CA ILE A 101 2.89 4.37 5.10
C ILE A 101 3.21 4.46 3.62
N ALA A 102 2.18 4.62 2.80
CA ALA A 102 2.30 4.82 1.38
C ALA A 102 1.46 6.03 0.95
N PHE A 103 1.98 6.80 0.01
CA PHE A 103 1.30 7.94 -0.59
C PHE A 103 0.81 7.53 -1.98
N THR A 104 -0.47 7.75 -2.24
CA THR A 104 -1.12 7.35 -3.50
C THR A 104 -2.14 8.39 -3.92
N VAL A 105 -2.63 8.30 -5.14
CA VAL A 105 -3.69 9.18 -5.63
C VAL A 105 -5.06 8.70 -5.14
N LYS A 106 -6.00 9.64 -5.00
CA LYS A 106 -7.36 9.33 -4.53
C LYS A 106 -8.16 8.55 -5.56
N ASP A 107 -7.97 8.86 -6.85
CA ASP A 107 -8.70 8.26 -7.96
C ASP A 107 -7.72 7.75 -9.03
N PRO A 108 -7.24 6.51 -8.92
CA PRO A 108 -6.37 5.90 -9.92
C PRO A 108 -7.04 5.76 -11.31
N ALA A 109 -8.36 5.53 -11.34
CA ALA A 109 -9.09 5.34 -12.58
C ALA A 109 -9.12 6.62 -13.43
N ALA A 110 -9.32 7.78 -12.80
CA ALA A 110 -9.26 9.07 -13.47
C ALA A 110 -7.87 9.35 -14.08
N ILE A 111 -6.80 9.00 -13.34
CA ILE A 111 -5.42 9.13 -13.86
C ILE A 111 -5.18 8.20 -15.05
N SER A 112 -5.61 6.94 -14.96
CA SER A 112 -5.50 5.97 -16.06
C SER A 112 -6.22 6.47 -17.31
N ALA A 113 -7.46 6.96 -17.18
CA ALA A 113 -8.21 7.52 -18.30
C ALA A 113 -7.52 8.74 -18.93
N ALA A 114 -6.97 9.64 -18.12
CA ALA A 114 -6.24 10.82 -18.61
C ALA A 114 -4.95 10.40 -19.35
N LEU A 115 -4.22 9.41 -18.85
CA LEU A 115 -3.03 8.88 -19.51
C LEU A 115 -3.36 8.26 -20.86
N LEU A 116 -4.42 7.46 -20.96
CA LEU A 116 -4.86 6.86 -22.20
C LEU A 116 -5.25 7.91 -23.25
N GLN A 117 -6.01 8.93 -22.85
CA GLN A 117 -6.37 10.04 -23.73
C GLN A 117 -5.13 10.78 -24.23
N SER A 118 -4.20 11.07 -23.34
CA SER A 118 -2.93 11.74 -23.67
C SER A 118 -2.06 10.88 -24.59
N ALA A 119 -1.96 9.58 -24.33
CA ALA A 119 -1.20 8.64 -25.17
C ALA A 119 -1.77 8.55 -26.59
N ALA A 120 -3.10 8.44 -26.73
CA ALA A 120 -3.77 8.38 -28.02
C ALA A 120 -3.59 9.67 -28.84
N ALA A 121 -3.78 10.83 -28.19
CA ALA A 121 -3.57 12.13 -28.83
C ALA A 121 -2.12 12.32 -29.29
N ASN A 122 -1.15 11.99 -28.44
CA ASN A 122 0.27 12.08 -28.73
C ASN A 122 0.70 11.13 -29.86
N ALA A 123 0.20 9.88 -29.85
CA ALA A 123 0.48 8.92 -30.90
C ALA A 123 -0.01 9.40 -32.26
N ARG A 124 -1.25 9.92 -32.34
CA ARG A 124 -1.81 10.49 -33.56
C ARG A 124 -1.02 11.69 -34.07
N GLN A 125 -0.72 12.64 -33.21
CA GLN A 125 0.07 13.82 -33.55
C GLN A 125 1.45 13.44 -34.12
N LYS A 126 2.14 12.50 -33.48
CA LYS A 126 3.44 12.00 -33.97
C LYS A 126 3.31 11.31 -35.30
N ALA A 127 2.28 10.48 -35.52
CA ALA A 127 2.02 9.82 -36.79
C ALA A 127 1.76 10.82 -37.92
N GLU A 128 0.96 11.86 -37.66
CA GLU A 128 0.70 12.94 -38.66
C GLU A 128 1.99 13.66 -39.06
N VAL A 129 2.86 14.00 -38.09
CA VAL A 129 4.16 14.64 -38.38
C VAL A 129 5.06 13.73 -39.22
N LEU A 130 5.13 12.44 -38.88
CA LEU A 130 5.95 11.46 -39.59
C LEU A 130 5.46 11.27 -41.04
N CYS A 131 4.16 11.11 -41.28
CA CYS A 131 3.57 10.98 -42.58
C CYS A 131 3.82 12.23 -43.42
N ALA A 132 3.58 13.44 -42.89
CA ALA A 132 3.83 14.68 -43.56
C ALA A 132 5.31 14.84 -43.97
N THR A 133 6.25 14.46 -43.12
CA THR A 133 7.70 14.49 -43.40
C THR A 133 8.09 13.47 -44.47
N ALA A 134 7.41 12.33 -44.53
CA ALA A 134 7.62 11.29 -45.55
C ALA A 134 6.90 11.60 -46.90
N GLY A 135 6.14 12.68 -46.98
CA GLY A 135 5.36 13.05 -48.20
C GLY A 135 4.10 12.22 -48.38
N THR A 136 3.59 11.59 -47.33
CA THR A 136 2.37 10.77 -47.31
C THR A 136 1.33 11.39 -46.37
N ARG A 137 0.14 10.80 -46.28
CA ARG A 137 -0.92 11.20 -45.35
C ARG A 137 -1.22 10.06 -44.39
N LEU A 138 -1.65 10.43 -43.19
CA LEU A 138 -2.11 9.46 -42.20
C LEU A 138 -3.51 8.96 -42.62
N GLY A 139 -3.64 7.66 -42.86
CA GLY A 139 -4.88 7.00 -43.26
C GLY A 139 -5.67 6.48 -42.05
N GLN A 140 -6.41 5.39 -42.25
CA GLN A 140 -7.27 4.80 -41.23
C GLN A 140 -6.47 4.13 -40.13
N LEU A 141 -7.04 4.14 -38.91
CA LEU A 141 -6.53 3.35 -37.78
C LEU A 141 -6.84 1.87 -38.03
N LEU A 142 -5.81 1.04 -38.10
CA LEU A 142 -5.91 -0.39 -38.37
C LEU A 142 -5.98 -1.21 -37.08
N SER A 143 -5.18 -0.84 -36.09
CA SER A 143 -5.08 -1.62 -34.82
C SER A 143 -4.62 -0.75 -33.67
N ILE A 144 -5.09 -1.12 -32.48
CA ILE A 144 -4.60 -0.62 -31.19
C ILE A 144 -4.21 -1.83 -30.37
N ASP A 145 -2.95 -1.88 -29.95
CA ASP A 145 -2.46 -2.86 -28.99
C ASP A 145 -2.20 -2.15 -27.65
N TYR A 146 -2.93 -2.57 -26.63
CA TYR A 146 -2.89 -1.97 -25.30
C TYR A 146 -2.90 -3.06 -24.22
N SER A 147 -1.96 -2.98 -23.31
CA SER A 147 -1.88 -3.88 -22.16
C SER A 147 -2.77 -3.34 -21.03
N TRP A 148 -3.84 -4.05 -20.71
CA TRP A 148 -4.81 -3.70 -19.65
C TRP A 148 -4.27 -3.93 -18.23
N ASN A 149 -3.03 -3.52 -17.98
CA ASN A 149 -2.43 -3.63 -16.66
C ASN A 149 -2.77 -2.41 -15.80
N ASP A 150 -2.89 -2.63 -14.50
CA ASP A 150 -3.04 -1.54 -13.54
C ASP A 150 -1.79 -0.67 -13.52
N ILE A 151 -1.98 0.64 -13.62
CA ILE A 151 -0.88 1.61 -13.48
C ILE A 151 -0.48 1.75 -12.02
N ASN A 152 0.82 1.90 -11.77
CA ASN A 152 1.31 2.18 -10.42
C ASN A 152 1.21 3.69 -10.14
N VAL A 153 0.33 4.06 -9.22
CA VAL A 153 0.09 5.44 -8.77
C VAL A 153 0.51 5.65 -7.32
N THR A 154 1.56 4.97 -6.89
CA THR A 154 2.11 5.08 -5.54
C THR A 154 3.44 5.82 -5.58
N SER A 155 3.64 6.81 -4.70
CA SER A 155 4.93 7.49 -4.53
C SER A 155 6.02 6.48 -4.15
N ARG A 156 7.24 6.77 -4.58
CA ARG A 156 8.44 6.00 -4.18
C ARG A 156 8.80 6.21 -2.72
N THR A 157 8.32 7.30 -2.11
CA THR A 157 8.48 7.53 -0.68
C THR A 157 7.75 6.48 0.12
N ARG A 158 8.49 5.64 0.81
CA ARG A 158 7.98 4.58 1.70
C ARG A 158 8.51 4.82 3.09
N MET A 159 7.67 4.54 4.07
CA MET A 159 8.04 4.64 5.47
C MET A 159 7.61 3.36 6.16
N GLU A 160 8.58 2.65 6.69
CA GLU A 160 8.39 1.37 7.37
C GLU A 160 8.99 1.49 8.78
N THR A 161 8.28 0.99 9.76
CA THR A 161 8.77 0.92 11.13
C THR A 161 8.81 -0.54 11.56
N ALA A 162 9.89 -1.23 11.21
CA ALA A 162 10.05 -2.64 11.58
C ALA A 162 10.51 -2.82 13.03
N ASP A 163 11.40 -1.95 13.54
CA ASP A 163 12.03 -2.14 14.88
C ASP A 163 12.17 -0.85 15.69
N CYS A 164 11.51 0.22 15.32
CA CYS A 164 11.62 1.49 16.04
C CYS A 164 10.59 1.56 17.19
N MET A 165 11.02 1.95 18.38
CA MET A 165 10.10 2.24 19.47
C MET A 165 9.07 3.29 19.04
N PRO A 166 7.75 3.04 19.24
CA PRO A 166 6.67 3.92 18.78
C PRO A 166 6.80 5.38 19.19
N LYS A 167 7.42 5.65 20.35
CA LYS A 167 7.67 7.02 20.84
C LYS A 167 8.68 7.82 20.01
N LEU A 168 9.66 7.16 19.38
CA LEU A 168 10.63 7.81 18.49
C LEU A 168 9.99 8.17 17.14
N VAL A 169 9.08 7.35 16.65
CA VAL A 169 8.36 7.58 15.39
C VAL A 169 7.56 8.87 15.47
N ALA A 170 6.80 9.08 16.54
CA ALA A 170 5.98 10.30 16.71
C ALA A 170 6.81 11.60 16.72
N SER A 171 8.05 11.57 17.24
CA SER A 171 8.94 12.75 17.27
C SER A 171 9.61 13.02 15.91
N CYS A 172 9.85 11.98 15.10
CA CYS A 172 10.40 12.10 13.75
C CYS A 172 9.40 12.75 12.76
N PHE A 173 8.09 12.60 13.00
CA PHE A 173 7.04 13.12 12.12
C PHE A 173 6.69 14.60 12.35
N ASN A 174 7.31 15.28 13.30
CA ASN A 174 7.22 16.74 13.43
C ASN A 174 8.11 17.49 12.41
N ALA A 175 8.90 16.78 11.61
CA ALA A 175 9.64 17.38 10.50
C ALA A 175 8.71 17.57 9.29
N GLU A 176 8.81 18.69 8.60
CA GLU A 176 8.16 18.93 7.32
C GLU A 176 8.70 17.90 6.31
N MET A 177 7.93 16.82 6.12
CA MET A 177 8.24 15.78 5.16
C MET A 177 7.36 15.99 3.93
N THR A 178 7.99 16.17 2.78
CA THR A 178 7.29 16.26 1.49
C THR A 178 7.52 14.94 0.76
N PRO A 179 6.44 14.14 0.51
CA PRO A 179 6.57 12.94 -0.31
C PRO A 179 7.04 13.28 -1.72
N GLU A 180 7.78 12.38 -2.34
CA GLU A 180 8.18 12.49 -3.74
C GLU A 180 6.93 12.47 -4.64
N ASP A 181 6.97 13.25 -5.73
CA ASP A 181 5.90 13.30 -6.72
C ASP A 181 5.65 11.90 -7.32
N ILE A 182 4.40 11.63 -7.66
CA ILE A 182 4.00 10.37 -8.27
C ILE A 182 4.16 10.50 -9.77
N GLU A 183 5.15 9.80 -10.33
CA GLU A 183 5.33 9.65 -11.76
C GLU A 183 4.74 8.32 -12.21
N THR A 184 3.88 8.38 -13.21
CA THR A 184 3.30 7.18 -13.82
C THR A 184 3.31 7.30 -15.33
N SER A 185 3.48 6.17 -16.02
CA SER A 185 3.48 6.09 -17.47
C SER A 185 2.64 4.90 -17.92
N ASP A 186 2.09 5.02 -19.11
CA ASP A 186 1.34 3.98 -19.76
C ASP A 186 1.73 3.91 -21.23
N PHE A 187 1.56 2.76 -21.88
CA PHE A 187 2.00 2.51 -23.24
C PHE A 187 0.88 1.89 -24.05
N ALA A 188 0.69 2.43 -25.25
CA ALA A 188 -0.19 1.86 -26.24
C ALA A 188 0.47 1.94 -27.63
N THR A 189 0.31 0.91 -28.43
CA THR A 189 0.78 0.86 -29.82
C THR A 189 -0.40 1.05 -30.76
N PHE A 190 -0.25 1.99 -31.69
CA PHE A 190 -1.26 2.30 -32.70
C PHE A 190 -0.68 2.03 -34.08
N ILE A 191 -1.45 1.39 -34.94
CA ILE A 191 -1.08 1.09 -36.32
C ILE A 191 -2.09 1.77 -37.22
N TRP A 192 -1.60 2.64 -38.11
CA TRP A 192 -2.39 3.32 -39.11
C TRP A 192 -1.93 2.95 -40.52
N GLU A 193 -2.83 3.09 -41.48
CA GLU A 193 -2.51 3.09 -42.88
C GLU A 193 -1.83 4.40 -43.30
N MET A 194 -0.96 4.33 -44.30
CA MET A 194 -0.37 5.53 -44.95
C MET A 194 -0.89 5.65 -46.38
N GLU A 195 -1.36 6.84 -46.76
CA GLU A 195 -1.89 7.17 -48.07
C GLU A 195 -0.98 8.14 -48.82
#